data_b5381a48975d4e75a70dd2b883603201
#
_entry.id   b5381a48975d4e75a70dd2b883603201
#
_cell.length_a   1.000
_cell.length_b   1.000
_cell.length_c   1.000
_cell.angle_alpha   90.00
_cell.angle_beta   90.00
_cell.angle_gamma   90.00
#
_symmetry.space_group_name_H-M   'P 1'
#
loop_
_entity.id
_entity.type
_entity.pdbx_description
1 polymer ?
#
loop_
_entity_poly.entity_id
_entity_poly.type
_entity_poly.pdbx_seq_one_letter_code
_entity_poly.pdbx_strand_id
1 'polypeptide(L)'
;RGHNSGVCLLKDGKIVFSIEEERLSRVKYDGGPYASMVKILEYTDKIDYLVIAHTQSLKDRSTGRVDYNGDDVYTGLARKLGLIDKRGTAKSPDHPQVIDLSHIHHKLHAALAFYRSGWDDAAALIVDGAGTFIPATHSAGHQMTVFETETIFDCAYPNDFITKYKHYGTSEN
;
A
#
# COMPACT_ATOMS: atom_id res chain seq x y z
N ARG A 1 8.33 -10.96 1.68
CA ARG A 1 7.26 -10.96 2.71
C ARG A 1 7.07 -9.52 3.14
N GLY A 2 5.83 -8.98 3.05
CA GLY A 2 5.50 -7.73 3.70
C GLY A 2 5.67 -7.88 5.21
N HIS A 3 6.13 -6.84 5.87
CA HIS A 3 6.18 -6.72 7.32
C HIS A 3 5.47 -5.43 7.72
N ASN A 4 5.03 -5.36 8.97
CA ASN A 4 4.34 -4.19 9.51
C ASN A 4 3.02 -3.86 8.79
N SER A 5 2.14 -4.86 8.64
CA SER A 5 0.79 -4.59 8.17
C SER A 5 -0.01 -3.81 9.21
N GLY A 6 -1.00 -3.10 8.74
CA GLY A 6 -1.91 -2.36 9.60
C GLY A 6 -3.08 -1.82 8.81
N VAL A 7 -4.03 -1.25 9.51
CA VAL A 7 -5.20 -0.60 8.91
C VAL A 7 -5.43 0.78 9.49
N CYS A 8 -5.98 1.65 8.67
CA CYS A 8 -6.44 2.97 9.06
C CYS A 8 -7.84 3.18 8.48
N LEU A 9 -8.81 3.53 9.34
CA LEU A 9 -10.16 3.89 8.94
C LEU A 9 -10.31 5.40 8.96
N LEU A 10 -10.64 5.96 7.80
CA LEU A 10 -10.96 7.38 7.65
C LEU A 10 -12.46 7.57 7.44
N LYS A 11 -13.02 8.60 8.07
CA LYS A 11 -14.38 9.05 7.83
C LYS A 11 -14.39 10.57 7.78
N ASP A 12 -14.94 11.12 6.71
CA ASP A 12 -15.09 12.58 6.52
C ASP A 12 -13.75 13.34 6.74
N GLY A 13 -12.66 12.81 6.17
CA GLY A 13 -11.31 13.37 6.28
C GLY A 13 -10.64 13.21 7.66
N LYS A 14 -11.24 12.47 8.59
CA LYS A 14 -10.69 12.24 9.93
C LYS A 14 -10.32 10.78 10.13
N ILE A 15 -9.20 10.55 10.80
CA ILE A 15 -8.82 9.21 11.25
C ILE A 15 -9.74 8.82 12.42
N VAL A 16 -10.57 7.79 12.21
CA VAL A 16 -11.44 7.21 13.24
C VAL A 16 -10.67 6.14 14.03
N PHE A 17 -9.86 5.36 13.32
CA PHE A 17 -9.12 4.25 13.87
C PHE A 17 -7.85 4.00 13.07
N SER A 18 -6.74 3.69 13.73
CA SER A 18 -5.48 3.28 13.10
C SER A 18 -4.72 2.34 14.02
N ILE A 19 -4.30 1.19 13.52
CA ILE A 19 -3.53 0.20 14.28
C ILE A 19 -2.66 -0.66 13.38
N GLU A 20 -1.48 -1.01 13.88
CA GLU A 20 -0.62 -2.03 13.29
C GLU A 20 -1.03 -3.42 13.78
N GLU A 21 -0.94 -4.42 12.91
CA GLU A 21 -1.29 -5.80 13.21
C GLU A 21 -0.51 -6.35 14.41
N GLU A 22 0.79 -6.04 14.51
CA GLU A 22 1.63 -6.51 15.62
C GLU A 22 1.14 -6.08 17.00
N ARG A 23 0.34 -5.01 17.10
CA ARG A 23 -0.26 -4.57 18.37
C ARG A 23 -1.37 -5.50 18.84
N LEU A 24 -2.03 -6.16 17.89
CA LEU A 24 -3.11 -7.11 18.15
C LEU A 24 -2.58 -8.54 18.20
N SER A 25 -1.81 -8.97 17.24
CA SER A 25 -1.27 -10.33 17.14
C SER A 25 -0.16 -10.64 18.15
N ARG A 26 0.53 -9.58 18.66
CA ARG A 26 1.73 -9.69 19.52
C ARG A 26 2.92 -10.35 18.81
N VAL A 27 2.89 -10.43 17.49
CA VAL A 27 3.98 -10.92 16.66
C VAL A 27 4.68 -9.74 16.03
N LYS A 28 5.95 -9.52 16.36
CA LYS A 28 6.74 -8.41 15.81
C LYS A 28 6.89 -8.57 14.29
N TYR A 29 6.72 -7.45 13.58
CA TYR A 29 6.76 -7.40 12.10
C TYR A 29 5.71 -8.29 11.42
N ASP A 30 4.55 -8.46 12.04
CA ASP A 30 3.46 -9.23 11.43
C ASP A 30 3.01 -8.58 10.12
N GLY A 31 3.08 -9.34 9.04
CA GLY A 31 2.73 -8.90 7.69
C GLY A 31 1.31 -9.25 7.25
N GLY A 32 0.52 -9.93 8.12
CA GLY A 32 -0.86 -10.31 7.80
C GLY A 32 -1.86 -9.37 8.46
N PRO A 33 -2.79 -8.71 7.74
CA PRO A 33 -3.71 -7.72 8.33
C PRO A 33 -4.96 -8.35 8.97
N TYR A 34 -4.84 -9.52 9.59
CA TYR A 34 -6.02 -10.34 9.96
C TYR A 34 -6.82 -9.74 11.12
N ALA A 35 -6.18 -9.51 12.26
CA ALA A 35 -6.85 -8.98 13.45
C ALA A 35 -7.19 -7.50 13.26
N SER A 36 -6.33 -6.73 12.61
CA SER A 36 -6.57 -5.32 12.34
C SER A 36 -7.75 -5.08 11.40
N MET A 37 -7.92 -5.92 10.37
CA MET A 37 -9.09 -5.87 9.48
C MET A 37 -10.38 -6.25 10.21
N VAL A 38 -10.35 -7.29 11.04
CA VAL A 38 -11.51 -7.69 11.85
C VAL A 38 -11.90 -6.57 12.82
N LYS A 39 -10.92 -5.86 13.38
CA LYS A 39 -11.18 -4.77 14.32
C LYS A 39 -11.93 -3.59 13.70
N ILE A 40 -11.91 -3.41 12.39
CA ILE A 40 -12.72 -2.38 11.70
C ILE A 40 -14.21 -2.58 11.98
N LEU A 41 -14.68 -3.84 12.16
CA LEU A 41 -16.09 -4.15 12.41
C LEU A 41 -16.62 -3.57 13.72
N GLU A 42 -15.77 -3.14 14.65
CA GLU A 42 -16.18 -2.41 15.85
C GLU A 42 -16.62 -0.96 15.55
N TYR A 43 -16.29 -0.46 14.36
CA TYR A 43 -16.54 0.94 13.95
C TYR A 43 -17.51 1.06 12.78
N THR A 44 -17.50 0.08 11.87
CA THR A 44 -18.39 0.08 10.68
C THR A 44 -18.54 -1.35 10.14
N ASP A 45 -19.67 -1.60 9.51
CA ASP A 45 -19.96 -2.85 8.79
C ASP A 45 -19.71 -2.72 7.26
N LYS A 46 -19.46 -1.50 6.77
CA LYS A 46 -19.16 -1.22 5.36
C LYS A 46 -18.18 -0.06 5.20
N ILE A 47 -17.44 -0.10 4.10
CA ILE A 47 -16.57 0.99 3.65
C ILE A 47 -16.89 1.32 2.19
N ASP A 48 -16.70 2.59 1.81
CA ASP A 48 -16.88 3.02 0.42
C ASP A 48 -15.71 2.57 -0.44
N TYR A 49 -14.50 2.67 0.07
CA TYR A 49 -13.27 2.30 -0.62
C TYR A 49 -12.28 1.57 0.29
N LEU A 50 -11.66 0.53 -0.25
CA LEU A 50 -10.47 -0.10 0.30
C LEU A 50 -9.25 0.45 -0.43
N VAL A 51 -8.45 1.25 0.26
CA VAL A 51 -7.20 1.80 -0.29
C VAL A 51 -6.03 0.94 0.18
N ILE A 52 -5.25 0.42 -0.77
CA ILE A 52 -4.11 -0.46 -0.48
C ILE A 52 -2.82 0.28 -0.80
N ALA A 53 -2.01 0.54 0.22
CA ALA A 53 -0.67 1.07 0.13
C ALA A 53 0.34 -0.05 0.43
N HIS A 54 1.05 -0.52 -0.57
CA HIS A 54 2.02 -1.59 -0.47
C HIS A 54 3.17 -1.34 -1.46
N THR A 55 4.25 -2.10 -1.37
CA THR A 55 5.39 -1.98 -2.29
C THR A 55 5.23 -2.81 -3.57
N GLN A 56 4.35 -3.79 -3.56
CA GLN A 56 4.10 -4.69 -4.69
C GLN A 56 2.71 -4.48 -5.26
N SER A 57 2.60 -4.54 -6.58
CA SER A 57 1.31 -4.55 -7.28
C SER A 57 0.42 -5.70 -6.81
N LEU A 58 -0.88 -5.46 -6.69
CA LEU A 58 -1.86 -6.50 -6.36
C LEU A 58 -1.88 -7.65 -7.38
N LYS A 59 -1.54 -7.35 -8.65
CA LYS A 59 -1.50 -8.35 -9.74
C LYS A 59 -0.38 -9.38 -9.55
N ASP A 60 0.73 -8.95 -8.96
CA ASP A 60 1.95 -9.76 -8.87
C ASP A 60 2.10 -10.47 -7.51
N ARG A 61 1.13 -10.27 -6.61
CA ARG A 61 1.17 -10.87 -5.28
C ARG A 61 0.73 -12.32 -5.30
N SER A 62 1.58 -13.20 -4.77
CA SER A 62 1.09 -14.48 -4.28
C SER A 62 0.31 -14.24 -2.99
N THR A 63 -0.86 -14.78 -2.88
CA THR A 63 -1.75 -14.62 -1.72
C THR A 63 -1.25 -15.33 -0.45
N GLY A 64 -0.10 -15.97 -0.50
CA GLY A 64 0.45 -16.67 0.64
C GLY A 64 -0.35 -17.91 1.04
N ARG A 65 -0.67 -18.03 2.34
CA ARG A 65 -1.25 -19.25 2.92
C ARG A 65 -2.76 -19.42 2.73
N VAL A 66 -3.45 -18.36 2.33
CA VAL A 66 -4.92 -18.38 2.22
C VAL A 66 -5.32 -18.01 0.80
N ASP A 67 -6.05 -18.90 0.16
CA ASP A 67 -6.68 -18.62 -1.12
C ASP A 67 -7.98 -17.82 -0.92
N TYR A 68 -7.99 -16.63 -1.47
CA TYR A 68 -9.15 -15.74 -1.49
C TYR A 68 -9.82 -15.71 -2.87
N ASN A 69 -9.83 -16.83 -3.58
CA ASN A 69 -10.40 -16.93 -4.92
C ASN A 69 -9.75 -15.99 -5.95
N GLY A 70 -8.44 -15.82 -5.85
CA GLY A 70 -7.68 -14.93 -6.72
C GLY A 70 -7.67 -13.46 -6.30
N ASP A 71 -8.30 -13.11 -5.19
CA ASP A 71 -8.08 -11.81 -4.55
C ASP A 71 -6.75 -11.79 -3.78
N ASP A 72 -6.18 -10.62 -3.60
CA ASP A 72 -5.14 -10.41 -2.59
C ASP A 72 -5.72 -10.51 -1.17
N VAL A 73 -4.85 -10.59 -0.18
CA VAL A 73 -5.27 -10.79 1.22
C VAL A 73 -6.17 -9.67 1.75
N TYR A 74 -5.95 -8.43 1.35
CA TYR A 74 -6.73 -7.28 1.84
C TYR A 74 -8.12 -7.27 1.22
N THR A 75 -8.20 -7.39 -0.09
CA THR A 75 -9.48 -7.45 -0.83
C THR A 75 -10.28 -8.68 -0.43
N GLY A 76 -9.63 -9.84 -0.33
CA GLY A 76 -10.28 -11.09 0.07
C GLY A 76 -10.85 -11.04 1.48
N LEU A 77 -10.11 -10.48 2.45
CA LEU A 77 -10.60 -10.26 3.81
C LEU A 77 -11.77 -9.26 3.82
N ALA A 78 -11.63 -8.11 3.17
CA ALA A 78 -12.68 -7.11 3.13
C ALA A 78 -14.00 -7.68 2.58
N ARG A 79 -13.92 -8.50 1.52
CA ARG A 79 -15.10 -9.22 0.99
C ARG A 79 -15.68 -10.21 2.01
N LYS A 80 -14.83 -11.04 2.63
CA LYS A 80 -15.29 -12.05 3.59
C LYS A 80 -15.95 -11.42 4.81
N LEU A 81 -15.41 -10.31 5.29
CA LEU A 81 -15.96 -9.55 6.40
C LEU A 81 -17.20 -8.73 6.02
N GLY A 82 -17.49 -8.58 4.73
CA GLY A 82 -18.64 -7.81 4.24
C GLY A 82 -18.40 -6.30 4.19
N LEU A 83 -17.16 -5.87 4.40
CA LEU A 83 -16.78 -4.45 4.37
C LEU A 83 -16.92 -3.84 2.98
N ILE A 84 -16.65 -4.60 1.93
CA ILE A 84 -16.89 -4.23 0.52
C ILE A 84 -17.88 -5.19 -0.12
N ASP A 85 -18.39 -4.85 -1.29
CA ASP A 85 -19.42 -5.65 -1.98
C ASP A 85 -18.90 -7.06 -2.27
N LYS A 86 -19.70 -8.05 -1.87
CA LYS A 86 -19.46 -9.47 -2.17
C LYS A 86 -19.95 -9.85 -3.56
N ARG A 87 -20.87 -9.06 -4.13
CA ARG A 87 -21.44 -9.32 -5.43
C ARG A 87 -20.50 -8.82 -6.52
N GLY A 88 -20.31 -9.63 -7.50
CA GLY A 88 -19.51 -9.29 -8.65
C GLY A 88 -18.38 -10.28 -8.86
N THR A 89 -18.00 -10.40 -10.10
CA THR A 89 -16.94 -11.30 -10.56
C THR A 89 -15.58 -10.61 -10.60
N ALA A 90 -15.56 -9.28 -10.44
CA ALA A 90 -14.33 -8.52 -10.48
C ALA A 90 -13.44 -8.88 -9.29
N LYS A 91 -12.21 -9.28 -9.60
CA LYS A 91 -11.16 -9.58 -8.65
C LYS A 91 -10.29 -8.35 -8.41
N SER A 92 -9.50 -8.36 -7.34
CA SER A 92 -8.49 -7.33 -7.23
C SER A 92 -7.45 -7.46 -8.38
N PRO A 93 -6.97 -6.34 -8.93
CA PRO A 93 -7.25 -4.96 -8.53
C PRO A 93 -8.47 -4.32 -9.19
N ASP A 94 -9.23 -5.05 -9.99
CA ASP A 94 -10.30 -4.49 -10.84
C ASP A 94 -11.63 -4.30 -10.10
N HIS A 95 -11.66 -4.53 -8.78
CA HIS A 95 -12.85 -4.30 -7.97
C HIS A 95 -13.12 -2.80 -7.83
N PRO A 96 -14.36 -2.31 -8.08
CA PRO A 96 -14.67 -0.87 -8.12
C PRO A 96 -14.44 -0.13 -6.80
N GLN A 97 -14.47 -0.83 -5.66
CA GLN A 97 -14.20 -0.26 -4.34
C GLN A 97 -12.72 -0.40 -3.92
N VAL A 98 -11.83 -0.95 -4.75
CA VAL A 98 -10.41 -1.13 -4.43
C VAL A 98 -9.56 -0.11 -5.18
N ILE A 99 -8.76 0.62 -4.43
CA ILE A 99 -7.79 1.58 -4.96
C ILE A 99 -6.39 1.06 -4.61
N ASP A 100 -5.66 0.59 -5.64
CA ASP A 100 -4.29 0.12 -5.49
C ASP A 100 -3.30 1.28 -5.69
N LEU A 101 -2.63 1.69 -4.63
CA LEU A 101 -1.59 2.72 -4.61
C LEU A 101 -0.17 2.15 -4.52
N SER A 102 0.01 0.84 -4.69
CA SER A 102 1.32 0.19 -4.58
C SER A 102 2.35 0.71 -5.58
N HIS A 103 1.90 1.25 -6.70
CA HIS A 103 2.76 1.79 -7.77
C HIS A 103 3.34 3.18 -7.47
N ILE A 104 2.95 3.82 -6.37
CA ILE A 104 3.39 5.17 -5.98
C ILE A 104 3.91 5.22 -4.54
N HIS A 105 4.53 4.16 -4.06
CA HIS A 105 4.93 3.99 -2.66
C HIS A 105 5.77 5.18 -2.13
N HIS A 106 6.83 5.57 -2.80
CA HIS A 106 7.64 6.72 -2.41
C HIS A 106 6.86 8.05 -2.45
N LYS A 107 5.92 8.19 -3.39
CA LYS A 107 5.04 9.38 -3.42
C LYS A 107 4.12 9.44 -2.20
N LEU A 108 3.67 8.30 -1.68
CA LEU A 108 2.88 8.27 -0.44
C LEU A 108 3.70 8.73 0.77
N HIS A 109 4.97 8.32 0.87
CA HIS A 109 5.88 8.82 1.90
C HIS A 109 6.12 10.33 1.78
N ALA A 110 6.39 10.80 0.56
CA ALA A 110 6.57 12.24 0.30
C ALA A 110 5.31 13.04 0.67
N ALA A 111 4.13 12.58 0.27
CA ALA A 111 2.87 13.22 0.59
C ALA A 111 2.63 13.30 2.11
N LEU A 112 2.88 12.20 2.82
CA LEU A 112 2.74 12.18 4.28
C LEU A 112 3.65 13.22 4.95
N ALA A 113 4.92 13.29 4.57
CA ALA A 113 5.88 14.24 5.11
C ALA A 113 5.50 15.67 4.74
N PHE A 114 5.20 15.94 3.47
CA PHE A 114 4.89 17.26 2.95
C PHE A 114 3.63 17.85 3.59
N TYR A 115 2.49 17.15 3.60
CA TYR A 115 1.27 17.66 4.20
C TYR A 115 1.37 17.83 5.72
N ARG A 116 2.27 17.10 6.38
CA ARG A 116 2.52 17.25 7.83
C ARG A 116 3.49 18.38 8.15
N SER A 117 4.29 18.85 7.20
CA SER A 117 5.23 19.96 7.39
C SER A 117 4.52 21.30 7.56
N GLY A 118 3.35 21.48 6.94
CA GLY A 118 2.65 22.75 6.86
C GLY A 118 3.28 23.75 5.88
N TRP A 119 4.18 23.29 4.99
CA TRP A 119 4.79 24.11 3.96
C TRP A 119 3.95 24.10 2.68
N ASP A 120 3.98 25.19 1.93
CA ASP A 120 3.30 25.27 0.63
C ASP A 120 4.13 24.72 -0.52
N ASP A 121 5.46 24.73 -0.37
CA ASP A 121 6.41 24.11 -1.28
C ASP A 121 7.61 23.54 -0.52
N ALA A 122 8.19 22.45 -1.02
CA ALA A 122 9.37 21.81 -0.43
C ALA A 122 9.98 20.76 -1.35
N ALA A 123 11.25 20.46 -1.17
CA ALA A 123 11.86 19.23 -1.64
C ALA A 123 11.63 18.10 -0.62
N ALA A 124 11.14 16.96 -1.09
CA ALA A 124 11.03 15.75 -0.27
C ALA A 124 12.04 14.70 -0.73
N LEU A 125 12.94 14.31 0.17
CA LEU A 125 13.86 13.18 -0.03
C LEU A 125 13.29 11.95 0.66
N ILE A 126 13.07 10.90 -0.11
CA ILE A 126 12.65 9.59 0.37
C ILE A 126 13.82 8.63 0.24
N VAL A 127 14.17 7.97 1.32
CA VAL A 127 15.16 6.88 1.39
C VAL A 127 14.48 5.70 2.07
N ASP A 128 14.30 4.62 1.32
CA ASP A 128 13.57 3.43 1.78
C ASP A 128 14.38 2.17 1.44
N GLY A 129 14.19 1.12 2.23
CA GLY A 129 14.81 -0.18 1.97
C GLY A 129 14.30 -0.84 0.68
N ALA A 130 13.02 -0.70 0.40
CA ALA A 130 12.40 -1.16 -0.85
C ALA A 130 11.02 -0.52 -1.04
N GLY A 131 10.92 0.44 -1.93
CA GLY A 131 9.65 1.02 -2.39
C GLY A 131 8.94 0.15 -3.42
N THR A 132 8.34 0.77 -4.43
CA THR A 132 7.60 0.05 -5.48
C THR A 132 8.50 -0.92 -6.24
N PHE A 133 8.04 -2.18 -6.36
CA PHE A 133 8.69 -3.20 -7.18
C PHE A 133 8.26 -3.06 -8.65
N ILE A 134 9.23 -3.01 -9.55
CA ILE A 134 9.02 -2.72 -10.97
C ILE A 134 9.71 -3.81 -11.81
N PRO A 135 8.98 -4.49 -12.73
CA PRO A 135 9.61 -5.35 -13.72
C PRO A 135 10.55 -4.55 -14.61
N ALA A 136 11.75 -5.06 -14.85
CA ALA A 136 12.77 -4.45 -15.69
C ALA A 136 13.44 -5.52 -16.57
N THR A 137 14.14 -5.07 -17.62
CA THR A 137 14.95 -5.93 -18.45
C THR A 137 16.41 -5.51 -18.32
N HIS A 138 17.25 -6.44 -17.89
CA HIS A 138 18.68 -6.22 -17.83
C HIS A 138 19.27 -6.01 -19.24
N SER A 139 20.40 -5.31 -19.34
CA SER A 139 21.09 -5.07 -20.63
C SER A 139 21.45 -6.34 -21.40
N ALA A 140 21.63 -7.45 -20.67
CA ALA A 140 21.84 -8.78 -21.25
C ALA A 140 20.56 -9.50 -21.70
N GLY A 141 19.38 -8.84 -21.62
CA GLY A 141 18.10 -9.33 -22.12
C GLY A 141 17.29 -10.20 -21.15
N HIS A 142 17.78 -10.53 -19.97
CA HIS A 142 16.99 -11.26 -18.99
C HIS A 142 16.06 -10.35 -18.15
N GLN A 143 14.93 -10.91 -17.74
CA GLN A 143 13.97 -10.21 -16.89
C GLN A 143 14.49 -10.16 -15.46
N MET A 144 14.30 -9.00 -14.83
CA MET A 144 14.66 -8.76 -13.43
C MET A 144 13.58 -7.93 -12.75
N THR A 145 13.64 -7.84 -11.44
CA THR A 145 12.81 -6.92 -10.67
C THR A 145 13.72 -5.90 -9.99
N VAL A 146 13.40 -4.63 -10.18
CA VAL A 146 14.02 -3.52 -9.46
C VAL A 146 13.02 -2.93 -8.48
N PHE A 147 13.52 -2.22 -7.48
CA PHE A 147 12.67 -1.53 -6.51
C PHE A 147 13.21 -0.14 -6.22
N GLU A 148 12.32 0.77 -5.90
CA GLU A 148 12.68 2.14 -5.53
C GLU A 148 13.48 2.11 -4.22
N THR A 149 14.62 2.81 -4.18
CA THR A 149 15.44 2.99 -2.97
C THR A 149 15.52 4.43 -2.52
N GLU A 150 15.65 5.34 -3.50
CA GLU A 150 15.74 6.77 -3.25
C GLU A 150 14.90 7.53 -4.26
N THR A 151 14.21 8.56 -3.79
CA THR A 151 13.48 9.47 -4.68
C THR A 151 13.49 10.88 -4.12
N ILE A 152 13.75 11.87 -4.98
CA ILE A 152 13.58 13.28 -4.67
C ILE A 152 12.38 13.79 -5.42
N PHE A 153 11.44 14.38 -4.68
CA PHE A 153 10.30 15.10 -5.24
C PHE A 153 10.44 16.59 -4.99
N ASP A 154 10.00 17.34 -5.97
CA ASP A 154 9.62 18.74 -5.81
C ASP A 154 8.11 18.76 -5.53
N CYS A 155 7.74 19.28 -4.36
CA CYS A 155 6.38 19.23 -3.85
C CYS A 155 5.81 20.63 -3.74
N ALA A 156 4.58 20.83 -4.26
CA ALA A 156 3.84 22.07 -4.07
C ALA A 156 2.37 21.79 -3.74
N TYR A 157 1.83 22.59 -2.81
CA TYR A 157 0.43 22.51 -2.45
C TYR A 157 -0.46 22.98 -3.64
N PRO A 158 -1.62 22.37 -3.90
CA PRO A 158 -2.29 21.38 -3.04
C PRO A 158 -1.86 19.93 -3.26
N ASN A 159 -1.35 19.53 -4.42
CA ASN A 159 -1.09 18.11 -4.73
C ASN A 159 -0.05 17.88 -5.83
N ASP A 160 0.86 18.83 -6.05
CA ASP A 160 1.90 18.68 -7.05
C ASP A 160 3.12 17.96 -6.45
N PHE A 161 3.51 16.85 -7.09
CA PHE A 161 4.65 16.01 -6.69
C PHE A 161 5.41 15.59 -7.94
N ILE A 162 6.43 16.38 -8.29
CA ILE A 162 7.24 16.19 -9.49
C ILE A 162 8.50 15.43 -9.10
N THR A 163 8.70 14.24 -9.67
CA THR A 163 9.93 13.47 -9.47
C THR A 163 11.11 14.17 -10.13
N LYS A 164 12.12 14.55 -9.37
CA LYS A 164 13.37 15.14 -9.86
C LYS A 164 14.50 14.10 -9.98
N TYR A 165 14.51 13.12 -9.12
CA TYR A 165 15.51 12.05 -9.10
C TYR A 165 14.87 10.76 -8.59
N LYS A 166 15.32 9.63 -9.14
CA LYS A 166 14.91 8.31 -8.64
C LYS A 166 16.05 7.30 -8.86
N HIS A 167 16.35 6.57 -7.81
CA HIS A 167 17.29 5.46 -7.83
C HIS A 167 16.56 4.14 -7.58
N TYR A 168 17.04 3.09 -8.23
CA TYR A 168 16.50 1.74 -8.10
C TYR A 168 17.58 0.78 -7.64
N GLY A 169 17.26 -0.03 -6.66
CA GLY A 169 18.05 -1.19 -6.24
C GLY A 169 17.62 -2.45 -6.99
N THR A 170 18.47 -3.45 -6.93
CA THR A 170 18.20 -4.81 -7.43
C THR A 170 18.32 -5.83 -6.31
N SER A 171 17.67 -6.99 -6.45
CA SER A 171 17.76 -8.06 -5.48
C SER A 171 19.12 -8.80 -5.51
N GLU A 172 20.01 -8.40 -6.40
CA GLU A 172 21.33 -9.03 -6.61
C GLU A 172 22.49 -8.28 -5.91
N ASN A 173 22.17 -7.23 -5.13
CA ASN A 173 23.17 -6.46 -4.37
C ASN A 173 23.04 -6.71 -2.87
#